data_44d8535c62849502e549a40ed4ee3df5
#
_entry.id   44d8535c62849502e549a40ed4ee3df5
#
_cell.length_a   1.000
_cell.length_b   1.000
_cell.length_c   1.000
_cell.angle_alpha   90.00
_cell.angle_beta   90.00
_cell.angle_gamma   90.00
#
_symmetry.space_group_name_H-M   'P 1'
#
loop_
_entity.id
_entity.type
_entity.pdbx_description
1 polymer ?
#
loop_
_entity_poly.entity_id
_entity_poly.type
_entity_poly.pdbx_seq_one_letter_code
_entity_poly.pdbx_strand_id
1 'polypeptide(L)'
;MKIGVQLWPQATNINEMRAAWRKADAMGVDSIWTWDHFYPLSGDPEATHFECYSLLAAMAADTCHAQIGALVSCFTYRNPQLLADMARTIDHISNGRFVLGIGSGWFERDYKEYGYHFGTAIERLKLLEAGLPVIKERLAKLNPQPVNGKMPIMIGGGGEKVTLRLVAQHADQYNYFGPPESYANKIKILDEWCAKVGRNPREIERTVAIYPKEVTPEIFDAYKQAGAEHVILTCAGPFDFGDLETLLSWR
;
A
#
# COMPACT_ATOMS: atom_id res chain seq x y z
N MET A 1 -8.75 16.38 1.31
CA MET A 1 -7.84 15.30 0.83
C MET A 1 -7.69 14.29 1.97
N LYS A 2 -7.73 12.97 1.69
CA LYS A 2 -7.53 11.93 2.71
C LYS A 2 -6.10 11.95 3.24
N ILE A 3 -5.92 11.57 4.51
CA ILE A 3 -4.62 11.47 5.17
C ILE A 3 -4.44 10.06 5.75
N GLY A 4 -3.37 9.40 5.38
CA GLY A 4 -2.97 8.11 5.91
C GLY A 4 -1.56 8.12 6.50
N VAL A 5 -1.18 7.01 7.13
CA VAL A 5 0.17 6.80 7.65
C VAL A 5 0.67 5.41 7.30
N GLN A 6 1.94 5.30 6.89
CA GLN A 6 2.65 4.03 6.74
C GLN A 6 3.61 3.86 7.92
N LEU A 7 3.33 2.90 8.78
CA LEU A 7 4.17 2.55 9.93
C LEU A 7 5.21 1.52 9.54
N TRP A 8 6.48 1.85 9.74
CA TRP A 8 7.59 0.97 9.37
C TRP A 8 7.78 -0.15 10.39
N PRO A 9 7.72 -1.44 9.98
CA PRO A 9 7.80 -2.57 10.90
C PRO A 9 9.25 -2.97 11.23
N GLN A 10 10.21 -2.05 11.06
CA GLN A 10 11.63 -2.24 11.31
C GLN A 10 12.13 -1.38 12.47
N ALA A 11 13.22 -1.81 13.13
CA ALA A 11 13.90 -1.10 14.22
C ALA A 11 12.95 -0.65 15.35
N THR A 12 12.00 -1.50 15.71
CA THR A 12 10.94 -1.27 16.70
C THR A 12 10.61 -2.57 17.41
N ASN A 13 9.61 -2.55 18.30
CA ASN A 13 9.04 -3.73 18.92
C ASN A 13 7.51 -3.79 18.74
N ILE A 14 6.94 -4.96 19.01
CA ILE A 14 5.51 -5.20 18.76
C ILE A 14 4.58 -4.31 19.60
N ASN A 15 4.98 -3.94 20.82
CA ASN A 15 4.16 -3.10 21.68
C ASN A 15 4.14 -1.65 21.14
N GLU A 16 5.27 -1.13 20.66
CA GLU A 16 5.36 0.16 19.99
C GLU A 16 4.53 0.19 18.71
N MET A 17 4.63 -0.85 17.87
CA MET A 17 3.80 -0.98 16.66
C MET A 17 2.32 -0.93 17.00
N ARG A 18 1.88 -1.74 17.99
CA ARG A 18 0.47 -1.77 18.41
C ARG A 18 0.00 -0.45 19.00
N ALA A 19 0.83 0.23 19.78
CA ALA A 19 0.52 1.57 20.30
C ALA A 19 0.40 2.60 19.13
N ALA A 20 1.30 2.51 18.13
CA ALA A 20 1.33 3.42 16.99
C ALA A 20 0.06 3.32 16.14
N TRP A 21 -0.35 2.12 15.70
CA TRP A 21 -1.55 2.02 14.86
C TRP A 21 -2.84 2.34 15.62
N ARG A 22 -2.95 2.03 16.93
CA ARG A 22 -4.09 2.44 17.77
C ARG A 22 -4.17 3.96 17.92
N LYS A 23 -3.01 4.60 18.14
CA LYS A 23 -2.95 6.07 18.21
C LYS A 23 -3.33 6.70 16.88
N ALA A 24 -2.79 6.22 15.75
CA ALA A 24 -3.14 6.72 14.43
C ALA A 24 -4.64 6.58 14.12
N ASP A 25 -5.25 5.42 14.43
CA ASP A 25 -6.70 5.19 14.27
C ASP A 25 -7.52 6.16 15.13
N ALA A 26 -7.13 6.36 16.40
CA ALA A 26 -7.77 7.30 17.30
C ALA A 26 -7.63 8.78 16.89
N MET A 27 -6.58 9.14 16.15
CA MET A 27 -6.40 10.47 15.55
C MET A 27 -7.31 10.69 14.34
N GLY A 28 -7.99 9.66 13.85
CA GLY A 28 -8.94 9.74 12.74
C GLY A 28 -8.28 9.81 11.35
N VAL A 29 -7.14 9.14 11.17
CA VAL A 29 -6.56 8.96 9.83
C VAL A 29 -7.48 8.13 8.93
N ASP A 30 -7.43 8.36 7.63
CA ASP A 30 -8.25 7.60 6.67
C ASP A 30 -7.67 6.20 6.40
N SER A 31 -6.34 6.02 6.56
CA SER A 31 -5.70 4.73 6.33
C SER A 31 -4.41 4.52 7.11
N ILE A 32 -4.13 3.26 7.44
CA ILE A 32 -2.90 2.83 8.12
C ILE A 32 -2.28 1.70 7.31
N TRP A 33 -1.01 1.86 6.97
CA TRP A 33 -0.26 0.95 6.13
C TRP A 33 0.98 0.42 6.85
N THR A 34 1.44 -0.76 6.42
CA THR A 34 2.79 -1.26 6.67
C THR A 34 3.40 -1.73 5.36
N TRP A 35 4.62 -2.28 5.35
CA TRP A 35 5.19 -2.84 4.13
C TRP A 35 5.47 -4.34 4.25
N ASP A 36 5.71 -4.99 3.11
CA ASP A 36 5.92 -6.43 3.01
C ASP A 36 7.37 -6.74 2.63
N HIS A 37 8.25 -6.63 3.62
CA HIS A 37 9.65 -7.02 3.58
C HIS A 37 9.96 -7.97 4.73
N PHE A 38 11.12 -8.62 4.68
CA PHE A 38 11.61 -9.50 5.75
C PHE A 38 12.81 -8.92 6.48
N TYR A 39 13.47 -7.92 5.84
CA TYR A 39 14.63 -7.22 6.39
C TYR A 39 14.44 -5.71 6.36
N PRO A 40 15.14 -4.97 7.25
CA PRO A 40 15.14 -3.51 7.23
C PRO A 40 15.57 -2.94 5.87
N LEU A 41 14.86 -1.91 5.41
CA LEU A 41 15.18 -1.20 4.17
C LEU A 41 16.20 -0.06 4.39
N SER A 42 16.41 0.35 5.63
CA SER A 42 17.33 1.44 6.01
C SER A 42 17.82 1.28 7.44
N GLY A 43 18.90 1.98 7.78
CA GLY A 43 19.52 1.90 9.10
C GLY A 43 20.37 0.63 9.27
N ASP A 44 20.32 0.02 10.45
CA ASP A 44 21.01 -1.24 10.74
C ASP A 44 20.31 -2.39 9.97
N PRO A 45 21.00 -3.07 9.05
CA PRO A 45 20.42 -4.14 8.26
C PRO A 45 20.01 -5.38 9.07
N GLU A 46 20.50 -5.50 10.32
CA GLU A 46 20.18 -6.58 11.25
C GLU A 46 19.21 -6.15 12.36
N ALA A 47 18.65 -4.94 12.28
CA ALA A 47 17.63 -4.50 13.22
C ALA A 47 16.37 -5.38 13.15
N THR A 48 15.56 -5.33 14.22
CA THR A 48 14.29 -6.05 14.28
C THR A 48 13.42 -5.71 13.08
N HIS A 49 12.71 -6.72 12.57
CA HIS A 49 11.70 -6.57 11.53
C HIS A 49 10.55 -7.57 11.77
N PHE A 50 9.31 -7.18 11.45
CA PHE A 50 8.14 -8.02 11.65
C PHE A 50 7.44 -8.36 10.34
N GLU A 51 6.90 -9.58 10.24
CA GLU A 51 6.19 -10.08 9.07
C GLU A 51 4.86 -9.34 8.85
N CYS A 52 4.65 -8.93 7.62
CA CYS A 52 3.59 -8.01 7.19
C CYS A 52 2.17 -8.51 7.51
N TYR A 53 1.81 -9.71 7.08
CA TYR A 53 0.42 -10.21 7.18
C TYR A 53 0.03 -10.57 8.60
N SER A 54 0.99 -10.99 9.42
CA SER A 54 0.80 -11.18 10.86
C SER A 54 0.52 -9.83 11.56
N LEU A 55 1.25 -8.76 11.18
CA LEU A 55 0.98 -7.41 11.68
C LEU A 55 -0.39 -6.89 11.21
N LEU A 56 -0.74 -7.11 9.95
CA LEU A 56 -2.02 -6.66 9.40
C LEU A 56 -3.22 -7.34 10.08
N ALA A 57 -3.11 -8.62 10.44
CA ALA A 57 -4.15 -9.31 11.21
C ALA A 57 -4.32 -8.71 12.61
N ALA A 58 -3.21 -8.40 13.30
CA ALA A 58 -3.23 -7.72 14.59
C ALA A 58 -3.77 -6.29 14.49
N MET A 59 -3.34 -5.52 13.48
CA MET A 59 -3.82 -4.17 13.20
C MET A 59 -5.33 -4.17 12.92
N ALA A 60 -5.82 -5.15 12.16
CA ALA A 60 -7.25 -5.31 11.87
C ALA A 60 -8.09 -5.48 13.14
N ALA A 61 -7.58 -6.24 14.12
CA ALA A 61 -8.26 -6.47 15.39
C ALA A 61 -8.13 -5.28 16.38
N ASP A 62 -7.06 -4.50 16.28
CA ASP A 62 -6.76 -3.40 17.19
C ASP A 62 -7.36 -2.05 16.77
N THR A 63 -7.82 -1.90 15.53
CA THR A 63 -8.32 -0.64 14.94
C THR A 63 -9.79 -0.74 14.57
N CYS A 64 -10.48 0.41 14.45
CA CYS A 64 -11.92 0.44 14.22
C CYS A 64 -12.36 1.29 13.02
N HIS A 65 -11.55 2.26 12.56
CA HIS A 65 -11.98 3.30 11.61
C HIS A 65 -11.19 3.31 10.31
N ALA A 66 -9.86 3.35 10.41
CA ALA A 66 -8.99 3.50 9.25
C ALA A 66 -9.06 2.30 8.30
N GLN A 67 -8.98 2.54 7.00
CA GLN A 67 -8.59 1.49 6.05
C GLN A 67 -7.21 0.97 6.43
N ILE A 68 -6.95 -0.32 6.22
CA ILE A 68 -5.66 -0.94 6.55
C ILE A 68 -5.14 -1.75 5.37
N GLY A 69 -3.83 -1.82 5.20
CA GLY A 69 -3.24 -2.62 4.13
C GLY A 69 -1.72 -2.64 4.14
N ALA A 70 -1.16 -3.38 3.19
CA ALA A 70 0.26 -3.29 2.87
C ALA A 70 0.49 -2.25 1.77
N LEU A 71 1.53 -1.44 1.90
CA LEU A 71 1.99 -0.49 0.90
C LEU A 71 3.43 -0.81 0.51
N VAL A 72 3.65 -1.82 -0.33
CA VAL A 72 2.69 -2.77 -0.89
C VAL A 72 3.15 -4.20 -0.68
N SER A 73 2.24 -5.17 -0.73
CA SER A 73 2.59 -6.60 -0.71
C SER A 73 3.48 -6.95 -1.89
N CYS A 74 4.55 -7.68 -1.66
CA CYS A 74 5.36 -8.24 -2.72
C CYS A 74 4.65 -9.48 -3.32
N PHE A 75 4.19 -9.35 -4.56
CA PHE A 75 3.42 -10.41 -5.23
C PHE A 75 4.13 -11.76 -5.24
N THR A 76 5.45 -11.76 -5.42
CA THR A 76 6.22 -12.98 -5.63
C THR A 76 6.62 -13.72 -4.34
N TYR A 77 6.27 -13.20 -3.15
CA TYR A 77 6.52 -13.90 -1.89
C TYR A 77 5.45 -14.95 -1.54
N ARG A 78 4.29 -14.92 -2.19
CA ARG A 78 3.17 -15.81 -1.84
C ARG A 78 2.48 -16.37 -3.08
N ASN A 79 1.93 -17.55 -2.95
CA ASN A 79 0.97 -18.06 -3.92
C ASN A 79 -0.22 -17.09 -4.03
N PRO A 80 -0.64 -16.68 -5.24
CA PRO A 80 -1.69 -15.67 -5.41
C PRO A 80 -3.05 -16.07 -4.83
N GLN A 81 -3.36 -17.38 -4.81
CA GLN A 81 -4.61 -17.85 -4.21
C GLN A 81 -4.54 -17.80 -2.68
N LEU A 82 -3.38 -18.14 -2.08
CA LEU A 82 -3.16 -17.99 -0.64
C LEU A 82 -3.19 -16.51 -0.23
N LEU A 83 -2.58 -15.62 -1.02
CA LEU A 83 -2.62 -14.18 -0.78
C LEU A 83 -4.07 -13.66 -0.75
N ALA A 84 -4.92 -14.10 -1.68
CA ALA A 84 -6.34 -13.76 -1.69
C ALA A 84 -7.09 -14.26 -0.44
N ASP A 85 -6.77 -15.48 0.03
CA ASP A 85 -7.37 -16.04 1.25
C ASP A 85 -6.94 -15.29 2.52
N MET A 86 -5.65 -14.94 2.63
CA MET A 86 -5.12 -14.14 3.74
C MET A 86 -5.77 -12.76 3.76
N ALA A 87 -5.83 -12.10 2.61
CA ALA A 87 -6.44 -10.79 2.44
C ALA A 87 -7.92 -10.80 2.85
N ARG A 88 -8.72 -11.77 2.36
CA ARG A 88 -10.12 -11.94 2.73
C ARG A 88 -10.30 -12.19 4.22
N THR A 89 -9.41 -12.97 4.84
CA THR A 89 -9.47 -13.23 6.28
C THR A 89 -9.25 -11.95 7.09
N ILE A 90 -8.26 -11.14 6.72
CA ILE A 90 -7.99 -9.85 7.35
C ILE A 90 -9.15 -8.86 7.09
N ASP A 91 -9.76 -8.90 5.92
CA ASP A 91 -10.94 -8.11 5.59
C ASP A 91 -12.09 -8.40 6.56
N HIS A 92 -12.34 -9.68 6.87
CA HIS A 92 -13.35 -10.05 7.87
C HIS A 92 -12.97 -9.63 9.30
N ILE A 93 -11.70 -9.79 9.71
CA ILE A 93 -11.24 -9.31 11.02
C ILE A 93 -11.42 -7.79 11.15
N SER A 94 -11.17 -7.05 10.08
CA SER A 94 -11.29 -5.58 10.05
C SER A 94 -12.71 -5.08 9.77
N ASN A 95 -13.68 -5.97 9.54
CA ASN A 95 -15.05 -5.61 9.14
C ASN A 95 -15.10 -4.78 7.84
N GLY A 96 -14.39 -5.24 6.81
CA GLY A 96 -14.44 -4.67 5.45
C GLY A 96 -13.56 -3.44 5.21
N ARG A 97 -12.54 -3.19 6.08
CA ARG A 97 -11.61 -2.05 5.96
C ARG A 97 -10.31 -2.40 5.24
N PHE A 98 -10.10 -3.66 4.85
CA PHE A 98 -8.85 -4.10 4.25
C PHE A 98 -8.74 -3.68 2.77
N VAL A 99 -7.56 -3.18 2.39
CA VAL A 99 -7.17 -2.90 1.01
C VAL A 99 -5.99 -3.79 0.65
N LEU A 100 -6.11 -4.57 -0.41
CA LEU A 100 -5.00 -5.38 -0.92
C LEU A 100 -4.05 -4.51 -1.74
N GLY A 101 -3.07 -3.91 -1.06
CA GLY A 101 -1.98 -3.22 -1.74
C GLY A 101 -0.96 -4.22 -2.28
N ILE A 102 -0.58 -4.12 -3.57
CA ILE A 102 0.25 -5.10 -4.25
C ILE A 102 1.24 -4.45 -5.23
N GLY A 103 2.42 -5.05 -5.36
CA GLY A 103 3.46 -4.64 -6.30
C GLY A 103 4.31 -5.82 -6.75
N SER A 104 5.18 -5.59 -7.72
CA SER A 104 6.00 -6.66 -8.32
C SER A 104 7.20 -7.11 -7.48
N GLY A 105 7.55 -6.37 -6.40
CA GLY A 105 8.75 -6.62 -5.60
C GLY A 105 10.02 -6.03 -6.22
N TRP A 106 11.02 -5.74 -5.36
CA TRP A 106 12.27 -5.10 -5.81
C TRP A 106 13.47 -5.37 -4.89
N PHE A 107 13.26 -5.67 -3.60
CA PHE A 107 14.33 -5.77 -2.61
C PHE A 107 14.99 -7.15 -2.65
N GLU A 108 16.12 -7.25 -3.34
CA GLU A 108 16.81 -8.51 -3.68
C GLU A 108 17.22 -9.33 -2.45
N ARG A 109 17.57 -8.68 -1.32
CA ARG A 109 17.96 -9.37 -0.09
C ARG A 109 16.87 -10.33 0.40
N ASP A 110 15.62 -9.87 0.43
CA ASP A 110 14.48 -10.71 0.87
C ASP A 110 14.38 -12.00 0.05
N TYR A 111 14.58 -11.90 -1.26
CA TYR A 111 14.51 -13.07 -2.15
C TYR A 111 15.65 -14.06 -1.89
N LYS A 112 16.87 -13.55 -1.74
CA LYS A 112 18.05 -14.39 -1.51
C LYS A 112 17.97 -15.13 -0.18
N GLU A 113 17.65 -14.43 0.89
CA GLU A 113 17.62 -14.99 2.24
C GLU A 113 16.48 -16.00 2.44
N TYR A 114 15.34 -15.78 1.79
CA TYR A 114 14.18 -16.68 1.87
C TYR A 114 14.12 -17.72 0.74
N GLY A 115 15.11 -17.74 -0.16
CA GLY A 115 15.16 -18.71 -1.26
C GLY A 115 14.11 -18.49 -2.35
N TYR A 116 13.57 -17.28 -2.48
CA TYR A 116 12.67 -16.94 -3.58
C TYR A 116 13.44 -16.64 -4.85
N HIS A 117 12.84 -16.95 -5.99
CA HIS A 117 13.41 -16.56 -7.29
C HIS A 117 13.25 -15.06 -7.52
N PHE A 118 14.37 -14.31 -7.57
CA PHE A 118 14.35 -12.87 -7.82
C PHE A 118 14.07 -12.51 -9.27
N GLY A 119 14.75 -13.14 -10.20
CA GLY A 119 14.63 -12.88 -11.64
C GLY A 119 14.87 -11.41 -12.02
N THR A 120 14.36 -11.02 -13.17
CA THR A 120 14.41 -9.64 -13.67
C THR A 120 13.16 -8.84 -13.24
N ALA A 121 13.25 -7.52 -13.28
CA ALA A 121 12.08 -6.66 -13.03
C ALA A 121 10.93 -6.94 -14.02
N ILE A 122 11.27 -7.28 -15.28
CA ILE A 122 10.28 -7.62 -16.32
C ILE A 122 9.57 -8.93 -15.98
N GLU A 123 10.31 -9.94 -15.52
CA GLU A 123 9.72 -11.22 -15.10
C GLU A 123 8.78 -11.04 -13.91
N ARG A 124 9.17 -10.29 -12.88
CA ARG A 124 8.31 -9.99 -11.73
C ARG A 124 7.05 -9.23 -12.13
N LEU A 125 7.14 -8.27 -13.06
CA LEU A 125 5.98 -7.57 -13.60
C LEU A 125 5.04 -8.48 -14.38
N LYS A 126 5.57 -9.43 -15.18
CA LYS A 126 4.76 -10.44 -15.89
C LYS A 126 4.06 -11.38 -14.91
N LEU A 127 4.73 -11.76 -13.82
CA LEU A 127 4.12 -12.59 -12.77
C LEU A 127 2.97 -11.84 -12.10
N LEU A 128 3.16 -10.55 -11.75
CA LEU A 128 2.10 -9.71 -11.21
C LEU A 128 0.92 -9.60 -12.18
N GLU A 129 1.17 -9.34 -13.45
CA GLU A 129 0.15 -9.27 -14.50
C GLU A 129 -0.68 -10.56 -14.60
N ALA A 130 -0.01 -11.71 -14.62
CA ALA A 130 -0.68 -13.02 -14.66
C ALA A 130 -1.44 -13.34 -13.36
N GLY A 131 -0.95 -12.86 -12.22
CA GLY A 131 -1.52 -13.17 -10.92
C GLY A 131 -2.73 -12.33 -10.51
N LEU A 132 -2.85 -11.10 -11.00
CA LEU A 132 -3.99 -10.23 -10.67
C LEU A 132 -5.36 -10.84 -11.02
N PRO A 133 -5.57 -11.43 -12.21
CA PRO A 133 -6.80 -12.16 -12.52
C PRO A 133 -7.03 -13.36 -11.58
N VAL A 134 -5.97 -14.11 -11.24
CA VAL A 134 -6.06 -15.27 -10.34
C VAL A 134 -6.53 -14.86 -8.94
N ILE A 135 -6.01 -13.73 -8.40
CA ILE A 135 -6.46 -13.16 -7.12
C ILE A 135 -7.93 -12.79 -7.19
N LYS A 136 -8.35 -12.07 -8.23
CA LYS A 136 -9.77 -11.64 -8.41
C LYS A 136 -10.70 -12.84 -8.52
N GLU A 137 -10.34 -13.84 -9.31
CA GLU A 137 -11.11 -15.06 -9.45
C GLU A 137 -11.21 -15.83 -8.12
N ARG A 138 -10.10 -15.90 -7.36
CA ARG A 138 -10.10 -16.55 -6.05
C ARG A 138 -10.99 -15.81 -5.06
N LEU A 139 -10.90 -14.49 -4.96
CA LEU A 139 -11.74 -13.67 -4.09
C LEU A 139 -13.23 -13.88 -4.38
N ALA A 140 -13.61 -13.99 -5.65
CA ALA A 140 -14.99 -14.25 -6.05
C ALA A 140 -15.51 -15.66 -5.69
N LYS A 141 -14.60 -16.64 -5.52
CA LYS A 141 -14.93 -18.04 -5.19
C LYS A 141 -14.85 -18.34 -3.70
N LEU A 142 -14.25 -17.46 -2.89
CA LEU A 142 -14.11 -17.69 -1.45
C LEU A 142 -15.47 -17.68 -0.74
N ASN A 143 -15.60 -18.53 0.27
CA ASN A 143 -16.76 -18.57 1.17
C ASN A 143 -16.27 -18.50 2.63
N PRO A 144 -16.61 -17.41 3.38
CA PRO A 144 -17.39 -16.27 2.91
C PRO A 144 -16.61 -15.41 1.90
N GLN A 145 -17.32 -14.64 1.09
CA GLN A 145 -16.73 -13.62 0.23
C GLN A 145 -16.22 -12.41 1.06
N PRO A 146 -15.45 -11.46 0.48
CA PRO A 146 -15.12 -10.20 1.16
C PRO A 146 -16.37 -9.52 1.73
N VAL A 147 -16.23 -8.86 2.89
CA VAL A 147 -17.34 -8.29 3.68
C VAL A 147 -18.25 -7.40 2.82
N ASN A 148 -17.67 -6.56 1.97
CA ASN A 148 -18.41 -5.64 1.10
C ASN A 148 -18.68 -6.22 -0.30
N GLY A 149 -18.59 -7.56 -0.48
CA GLY A 149 -18.73 -8.24 -1.76
C GLY A 149 -17.55 -8.02 -2.73
N LYS A 150 -16.73 -7.01 -2.50
CA LYS A 150 -15.55 -6.66 -3.27
C LYS A 150 -14.45 -6.14 -2.34
N MET A 151 -13.22 -6.56 -2.56
CA MET A 151 -12.04 -6.04 -1.87
C MET A 151 -11.32 -5.04 -2.76
N PRO A 152 -11.05 -3.81 -2.29
CA PRO A 152 -10.25 -2.85 -3.04
C PRO A 152 -8.83 -3.35 -3.27
N ILE A 153 -8.31 -3.13 -4.47
CA ILE A 153 -6.92 -3.44 -4.85
C ILE A 153 -6.19 -2.12 -5.09
N MET A 154 -5.08 -1.92 -4.35
CA MET A 154 -4.12 -0.86 -4.63
C MET A 154 -2.93 -1.45 -5.39
N ILE A 155 -2.48 -0.80 -6.45
CA ILE A 155 -1.21 -1.14 -7.11
C ILE A 155 -0.23 0.00 -6.89
N GLY A 156 0.97 -0.33 -6.36
CA GLY A 156 2.06 0.61 -6.15
C GLY A 156 3.16 0.47 -7.20
N GLY A 157 3.77 1.61 -7.55
CA GLY A 157 4.94 1.66 -8.41
C GLY A 157 4.86 2.67 -9.55
N GLY A 158 6.02 3.02 -10.13
CA GLY A 158 6.15 4.10 -11.11
C GLY A 158 6.32 3.67 -12.56
N GLY A 159 6.20 2.38 -12.89
CA GLY A 159 6.44 1.84 -14.23
C GLY A 159 5.38 2.25 -15.25
N GLU A 160 5.73 3.12 -16.19
CA GLU A 160 4.79 3.78 -17.12
C GLU A 160 4.14 2.83 -18.12
N LYS A 161 4.91 1.84 -18.62
CA LYS A 161 4.44 0.93 -19.70
C LYS A 161 3.62 -0.25 -19.19
N VAL A 162 3.97 -0.79 -18.02
CA VAL A 162 3.35 -2.01 -17.48
C VAL A 162 2.55 -1.68 -16.21
N THR A 163 3.19 -1.10 -15.18
CA THR A 163 2.52 -0.87 -13.90
C THR A 163 1.29 0.02 -14.05
N LEU A 164 1.39 1.17 -14.73
CA LEU A 164 0.24 2.07 -14.92
C LEU A 164 -0.86 1.46 -15.80
N ARG A 165 -0.49 0.60 -16.76
CA ARG A 165 -1.48 -0.20 -17.50
C ARG A 165 -2.23 -1.17 -16.60
N LEU A 166 -1.51 -1.89 -15.72
CA LEU A 166 -2.14 -2.79 -14.73
C LEU A 166 -3.02 -2.04 -13.73
N VAL A 167 -2.60 -0.84 -13.32
CA VAL A 167 -3.45 0.05 -12.50
C VAL A 167 -4.75 0.36 -13.23
N ALA A 168 -4.69 0.83 -14.48
CA ALA A 168 -5.87 1.14 -15.28
C ALA A 168 -6.81 -0.06 -15.47
N GLN A 169 -6.27 -1.28 -15.58
CA GLN A 169 -7.05 -2.50 -15.81
C GLN A 169 -7.63 -3.11 -14.53
N HIS A 170 -6.93 -2.96 -13.38
CA HIS A 170 -7.18 -3.82 -12.23
C HIS A 170 -7.35 -3.10 -10.89
N ALA A 171 -6.78 -1.90 -10.71
CA ALA A 171 -6.71 -1.26 -9.40
C ALA A 171 -7.91 -0.37 -9.08
N ASP A 172 -8.27 -0.30 -7.81
CA ASP A 172 -9.20 0.68 -7.24
C ASP A 172 -8.44 1.87 -6.63
N GLN A 173 -7.14 1.68 -6.31
CA GLN A 173 -6.25 2.72 -5.80
C GLN A 173 -4.88 2.60 -6.48
N TYR A 174 -4.22 3.74 -6.67
CA TYR A 174 -2.86 3.81 -7.21
C TYR A 174 -1.96 4.55 -6.23
N ASN A 175 -0.77 4.00 -5.91
CA ASN A 175 0.21 4.68 -5.08
C ASN A 175 1.55 4.88 -5.80
N TYR A 176 2.12 6.06 -5.57
CA TYR A 176 3.45 6.41 -6.04
C TYR A 176 4.28 7.11 -4.96
N PHE A 177 5.59 6.89 -4.99
CA PHE A 177 6.60 7.64 -4.22
C PHE A 177 7.39 8.51 -5.20
N GLY A 178 7.36 9.80 -5.04
CA GLY A 178 8.13 10.73 -5.86
C GLY A 178 7.57 12.15 -5.83
N PRO A 179 8.36 13.15 -6.22
CA PRO A 179 8.00 14.55 -6.06
C PRO A 179 6.75 14.93 -6.88
N PRO A 180 6.05 16.04 -6.51
CA PRO A 180 4.77 16.43 -7.12
C PRO A 180 4.77 16.50 -8.64
N GLU A 181 5.86 17.00 -9.23
CA GLU A 181 6.02 17.09 -10.69
C GLU A 181 6.05 15.71 -11.36
N SER A 182 6.84 14.78 -10.79
CA SER A 182 6.88 13.38 -11.25
C SER A 182 5.53 12.70 -11.06
N TYR A 183 4.87 12.94 -9.93
CA TYR A 183 3.54 12.41 -9.64
C TYR A 183 2.51 12.90 -10.68
N ALA A 184 2.47 14.20 -11.00
CA ALA A 184 1.58 14.76 -12.01
C ALA A 184 1.77 14.07 -13.38
N ASN A 185 3.02 13.80 -13.77
CA ASN A 185 3.30 13.07 -15.00
C ASN A 185 2.75 11.61 -14.96
N LYS A 186 2.89 10.91 -13.80
CA LYS A 186 2.33 9.56 -13.65
C LYS A 186 0.80 9.55 -13.74
N ILE A 187 0.14 10.54 -13.17
CA ILE A 187 -1.32 10.68 -13.26
C ILE A 187 -1.77 10.90 -14.70
N LYS A 188 -1.09 11.77 -15.45
CA LYS A 188 -1.37 11.97 -16.88
C LYS A 188 -1.25 10.66 -17.68
N ILE A 189 -0.18 9.91 -17.48
CA ILE A 189 0.03 8.64 -18.18
C ILE A 189 -1.02 7.60 -17.75
N LEU A 190 -1.41 7.58 -16.48
CA LEU A 190 -2.51 6.73 -15.99
C LEU A 190 -3.83 7.05 -16.69
N ASP A 191 -4.17 8.33 -16.85
CA ASP A 191 -5.38 8.76 -17.57
C ASP A 191 -5.36 8.33 -19.05
N GLU A 192 -4.18 8.42 -19.70
CA GLU A 192 -4.00 7.88 -21.06
C GLU A 192 -4.22 6.36 -21.15
N TRP A 193 -3.75 5.59 -20.13
CA TRP A 193 -4.02 4.16 -20.06
C TRP A 193 -5.49 3.86 -19.79
N CYS A 194 -6.13 4.61 -18.91
CA CYS A 194 -7.58 4.48 -18.65
C CYS A 194 -8.38 4.69 -19.94
N ALA A 195 -8.06 5.72 -20.72
CA ALA A 195 -8.69 5.95 -22.01
C ALA A 195 -8.49 4.77 -22.99
N LYS A 196 -7.28 4.19 -23.05
CA LYS A 196 -6.97 3.04 -23.91
C LYS A 196 -7.73 1.76 -23.51
N VAL A 197 -7.99 1.55 -22.23
CA VAL A 197 -8.72 0.36 -21.76
C VAL A 197 -10.22 0.61 -21.55
N GLY A 198 -10.72 1.81 -21.85
CA GLY A 198 -12.13 2.17 -21.74
C GLY A 198 -12.63 2.31 -20.31
N ARG A 199 -11.76 2.72 -19.37
CA ARG A 199 -12.10 2.89 -17.96
C ARG A 199 -12.18 4.36 -17.56
N ASN A 200 -13.15 4.72 -16.73
CA ASN A 200 -13.19 6.05 -16.15
C ASN A 200 -12.04 6.23 -15.12
N PRO A 201 -11.10 7.17 -15.31
CA PRO A 201 -9.97 7.38 -14.41
C PRO A 201 -10.39 7.83 -13.00
N ARG A 202 -11.58 8.39 -12.83
CA ARG A 202 -12.13 8.78 -11.51
C ARG A 202 -12.53 7.59 -10.62
N GLU A 203 -12.54 6.38 -11.16
CA GLU A 203 -12.76 5.16 -10.38
C GLU A 203 -11.51 4.70 -9.64
N ILE A 204 -10.36 5.33 -9.87
CA ILE A 204 -9.08 4.98 -9.27
C ILE A 204 -8.67 6.11 -8.31
N GLU A 205 -8.71 5.84 -7.01
CA GLU A 205 -8.22 6.77 -6.00
C GLU A 205 -6.70 6.96 -6.14
N ARG A 206 -6.28 8.21 -6.22
CA ARG A 206 -4.90 8.62 -6.50
C ARG A 206 -4.18 8.94 -5.21
N THR A 207 -3.30 8.05 -4.77
CA THR A 207 -2.56 8.20 -3.52
C THR A 207 -1.09 8.50 -3.76
N VAL A 208 -0.48 9.20 -2.85
CA VAL A 208 0.96 9.45 -2.82
C VAL A 208 1.51 9.18 -1.42
N ALA A 209 2.65 8.50 -1.34
CA ALA A 209 3.37 8.37 -0.09
C ALA A 209 4.51 9.39 -0.03
N ILE A 210 4.62 10.07 1.13
CA ILE A 210 5.58 11.14 1.38
C ILE A 210 6.42 10.86 2.63
N TYR A 211 7.60 11.47 2.68
CA TYR A 211 8.48 11.42 3.86
C TYR A 211 8.23 12.63 4.77
N PRO A 212 8.58 12.57 6.07
CA PRO A 212 8.44 13.68 7.01
C PRO A 212 9.01 15.01 6.51
N LYS A 213 10.17 14.99 5.86
CA LYS A 213 10.80 16.18 5.26
C LYS A 213 9.97 16.88 4.16
N GLU A 214 8.94 16.22 3.65
CA GLU A 214 8.04 16.71 2.59
C GLU A 214 6.75 17.30 3.16
N VAL A 215 6.60 17.32 4.51
CA VAL A 215 5.42 17.88 5.18
C VAL A 215 5.56 19.41 5.27
N THR A 216 5.26 20.08 4.18
CA THR A 216 5.12 21.54 4.09
C THR A 216 3.85 21.92 3.34
N PRO A 217 3.26 23.11 3.60
CA PRO A 217 2.05 23.55 2.91
C PRO A 217 2.23 23.59 1.39
N GLU A 218 3.40 24.04 0.92
CA GLU A 218 3.71 24.17 -0.50
C GLU A 218 3.73 22.81 -1.21
N ILE A 219 4.36 21.80 -0.59
CA ILE A 219 4.42 20.44 -1.14
C ILE A 219 3.04 19.77 -1.09
N PHE A 220 2.31 19.97 0.00
CA PHE A 220 0.95 19.45 0.12
C PHE A 220 0.00 20.01 -0.95
N ASP A 221 0.04 21.32 -1.17
CA ASP A 221 -0.74 21.97 -2.21
C ASP A 221 -0.30 21.55 -3.62
N ALA A 222 1.01 21.35 -3.84
CA ALA A 222 1.54 20.85 -5.10
C ALA A 222 1.02 19.42 -5.42
N TYR A 223 0.96 18.51 -4.46
CA TYR A 223 0.35 17.18 -4.66
C TYR A 223 -1.15 17.28 -4.93
N LYS A 224 -1.87 18.14 -4.23
CA LYS A 224 -3.30 18.39 -4.47
C LYS A 224 -3.54 18.90 -5.90
N GLN A 225 -2.74 19.86 -6.37
CA GLN A 225 -2.79 20.36 -7.74
C GLN A 225 -2.41 19.29 -8.77
N ALA A 226 -1.50 18.38 -8.43
CA ALA A 226 -1.11 17.24 -9.25
C ALA A 226 -2.18 16.13 -9.29
N GLY A 227 -3.29 16.29 -8.58
CA GLY A 227 -4.42 15.37 -8.57
C GLY A 227 -4.36 14.27 -7.51
N ALA A 228 -3.54 14.42 -6.47
CA ALA A 228 -3.57 13.51 -5.33
C ALA A 228 -4.88 13.70 -4.54
N GLU A 229 -5.50 12.58 -4.19
CA GLU A 229 -6.72 12.51 -3.39
C GLU A 229 -6.43 12.03 -1.96
N HIS A 230 -5.28 11.38 -1.77
CA HIS A 230 -4.88 10.77 -0.51
C HIS A 230 -3.35 10.86 -0.34
N VAL A 231 -2.90 11.51 0.73
CA VAL A 231 -1.50 11.58 1.14
C VAL A 231 -1.24 10.58 2.26
N ILE A 232 -0.19 9.79 2.14
CA ILE A 232 0.22 8.77 3.12
C ILE A 232 1.61 9.15 3.64
N LEU A 233 1.69 9.56 4.92
CA LEU A 233 2.95 9.88 5.58
C LEU A 233 3.71 8.61 5.96
N THR A 234 4.98 8.50 5.60
CA THR A 234 5.84 7.43 6.13
C THR A 234 6.30 7.76 7.54
N CYS A 235 6.20 6.82 8.48
CA CYS A 235 6.56 7.00 9.86
C CYS A 235 7.39 5.83 10.38
N ALA A 236 8.63 6.12 10.78
CA ALA A 236 9.56 5.16 11.41
C ALA A 236 9.42 5.19 12.94
N GLY A 237 9.84 4.09 13.60
CA GLY A 237 10.01 4.13 15.05
C GLY A 237 11.03 5.21 15.49
N PRO A 238 10.78 5.90 16.63
CA PRO A 238 9.79 5.68 17.68
C PRO A 238 8.38 6.26 17.44
N PHE A 239 7.91 6.39 16.20
CA PHE A 239 6.58 6.83 15.78
C PHE A 239 6.15 8.19 16.33
N ASP A 240 6.88 9.24 15.95
CA ASP A 240 6.47 10.63 16.18
C ASP A 240 5.36 11.01 15.18
N PHE A 241 4.23 11.48 15.69
CA PHE A 241 3.07 11.87 14.90
C PHE A 241 2.87 13.38 14.75
N GLY A 242 3.86 14.22 15.08
CA GLY A 242 3.78 15.67 14.91
C GLY A 242 3.49 16.09 13.46
N ASP A 243 4.17 15.45 12.49
CA ASP A 243 3.93 15.69 11.07
C ASP A 243 2.55 15.18 10.63
N LEU A 244 2.07 14.06 11.21
CA LEU A 244 0.74 13.54 10.95
C LEU A 244 -0.36 14.46 11.48
N GLU A 245 -0.18 15.01 12.69
CA GLU A 245 -1.07 16.02 13.28
C GLU A 245 -1.13 17.27 12.40
N THR A 246 0.02 17.69 11.87
CA THR A 246 0.12 18.80 10.92
C THR A 246 -0.68 18.55 9.66
N LEU A 247 -0.49 17.39 9.01
CA LEU A 247 -1.25 17.00 7.79
C LEU A 247 -2.77 16.94 8.06
N LEU A 248 -3.18 16.39 9.19
CA LEU A 248 -4.59 16.32 9.58
C LEU A 248 -5.21 17.71 9.77
N SER A 249 -4.42 18.71 10.20
CA SER A 249 -4.88 20.08 10.33
C SER A 249 -5.10 20.80 8.98
N TRP A 250 -4.52 20.32 7.89
CA TRP A 250 -4.69 20.85 6.52
C TRP A 250 -5.81 20.17 5.72
N ARG A 251 -6.53 19.24 6.31
CA ARG A 251 -7.56 18.39 5.69
C ARG A 251 -8.82 19.14 5.23
#